data_9fa448a74335cb0ebc698ebe561206ef
#
_entry.id   9fa448a74335cb0ebc698ebe561206ef
#
_cell.length_a   1.000
_cell.length_b   1.000
_cell.length_c   1.000
_cell.angle_alpha   90.00
_cell.angle_beta   90.00
_cell.angle_gamma   90.00
#
_symmetry.space_group_name_H-M   'P 1'
#
loop_
_entity.id
_entity.type
_entity.pdbx_description
1 polymer ?
#
loop_
_entity_poly.entity_id
_entity_poly.type
_entity_poly.pdbx_seq_one_letter_code
_entity_poly.pdbx_strand_id
1 'polypeptide(L)'
;MTALLELDEVRVAGPHGDRLNAVSLRLQNGERIALLGRSGAGKSSLIGVLNGSLPPAAGHVRFQGVALASLSRRQRARIGTLWQDLRLIEELSIGQNVNAGALGRRRLPWALANLLFRVDAEASRSCLRQAGLEESLLADTGLDRPVGQLSGGQRQRVALARLFRQQPDLMLADEPLASLDPAIAAEVLERLLIFEADGILRSGAQAVVVSLHRPELIDRFDRVLGLRAGRLVIDTPASTVSADDLRYLYAP
;
A
#
# COMPACT_ATOMS: atom_id res chain seq x y z
N MET A 1 -5.46 -22.65 7.77
CA MET A 1 -4.38 -21.70 7.43
C MET A 1 -4.59 -20.45 8.25
N THR A 2 -3.55 -19.89 8.86
CA THR A 2 -3.65 -18.66 9.67
C THR A 2 -3.76 -17.47 8.73
N ALA A 3 -4.72 -16.58 8.95
CA ALA A 3 -4.86 -15.37 8.15
C ALA A 3 -3.63 -14.46 8.29
N LEU A 4 -3.27 -13.77 7.21
CA LEU A 4 -2.17 -12.78 7.23
C LEU A 4 -2.54 -11.58 8.11
N LEU A 5 -3.79 -11.10 8.00
CA LEU A 5 -4.33 -10.03 8.83
C LEU A 5 -5.82 -10.28 9.11
N GLU A 6 -6.26 -9.98 10.33
CA GLU A 6 -7.65 -10.14 10.77
C GLU A 6 -8.15 -8.86 11.45
N LEU A 7 -9.36 -8.45 11.08
CA LEU A 7 -10.16 -7.47 11.79
C LEU A 7 -11.39 -8.18 12.38
N ASP A 8 -11.72 -7.83 13.61
CA ASP A 8 -12.89 -8.33 14.32
C ASP A 8 -13.67 -7.17 14.95
N GLU A 9 -14.88 -6.91 14.43
CA GLU A 9 -15.83 -5.86 14.87
C GLU A 9 -15.18 -4.46 15.04
N VAL A 10 -14.27 -4.10 14.12
CA VAL A 10 -13.51 -2.86 14.21
C VAL A 10 -14.39 -1.64 14.00
N ARG A 11 -14.30 -0.68 14.94
CA ARG A 11 -14.93 0.63 14.87
C ARG A 11 -13.90 1.73 14.94
N VAL A 12 -14.10 2.77 14.15
CA VAL A 12 -13.28 3.99 14.15
C VAL A 12 -14.20 5.20 14.24
N ALA A 13 -14.11 5.94 15.31
CA ALA A 13 -14.90 7.15 15.50
C ALA A 13 -14.48 8.27 14.54
N GLY A 14 -15.41 9.11 14.15
CA GLY A 14 -15.21 10.32 13.36
C GLY A 14 -16.01 11.49 13.91
N PRO A 15 -15.79 12.71 13.42
CA PRO A 15 -16.45 13.92 13.95
C PRO A 15 -17.98 13.97 13.67
N HIS A 16 -18.44 13.25 12.64
CA HIS A 16 -19.84 13.24 12.21
C HIS A 16 -20.44 11.82 12.20
N GLY A 17 -19.93 10.91 13.04
CA GLY A 17 -20.29 9.50 13.10
C GLY A 17 -19.08 8.58 12.83
N ASP A 18 -19.32 7.28 12.88
CA ASP A 18 -18.24 6.32 12.71
C ASP A 18 -17.68 6.36 11.28
N ARG A 19 -16.33 6.46 11.16
CA ARG A 19 -15.61 6.28 9.89
C ARG A 19 -15.59 4.82 9.46
N LEU A 20 -15.54 3.91 10.44
CA LEU A 20 -15.71 2.46 10.25
C LEU A 20 -16.65 1.95 11.35
N ASN A 21 -17.60 1.10 10.96
CA ASN A 21 -18.64 0.61 11.86
C ASN A 21 -18.74 -0.92 11.78
N ALA A 22 -18.20 -1.59 12.81
CA ALA A 22 -18.22 -3.03 12.98
C ALA A 22 -17.68 -3.79 11.74
N VAL A 23 -16.48 -3.38 11.26
CA VAL A 23 -15.84 -4.03 10.12
C VAL A 23 -15.11 -5.28 10.60
N SER A 24 -15.49 -6.44 10.05
CA SER A 24 -14.80 -7.71 10.24
C SER A 24 -14.35 -8.23 8.88
N LEU A 25 -13.06 -8.60 8.75
CA LEU A 25 -12.50 -9.18 7.53
C LEU A 25 -11.24 -10.01 7.84
N ARG A 26 -10.89 -10.91 6.94
CA ARG A 26 -9.65 -11.68 6.98
C ARG A 26 -8.94 -11.58 5.64
N LEU A 27 -7.65 -11.26 5.67
CA LEU A 27 -6.78 -11.25 4.50
C LEU A 27 -5.92 -12.51 4.53
N GLN A 28 -5.86 -13.22 3.40
CA GLN A 28 -5.07 -14.44 3.24
C GLN A 28 -3.80 -14.15 2.44
N ASN A 29 -2.84 -15.08 2.54
CA ASN A 29 -1.68 -15.06 1.64
C ASN A 29 -2.13 -15.35 0.21
N GLY A 30 -1.48 -14.71 -0.77
CA GLY A 30 -1.78 -14.87 -2.19
C GLY A 30 -2.90 -13.97 -2.71
N GLU A 31 -3.58 -13.18 -1.88
CA GLU A 31 -4.70 -12.37 -2.32
C GLU A 31 -4.28 -11.01 -2.91
N ARG A 32 -4.84 -10.67 -4.08
CA ARG A 32 -4.90 -9.32 -4.66
C ARG A 32 -6.31 -8.78 -4.41
N ILE A 33 -6.42 -7.74 -3.60
CA ILE A 33 -7.71 -7.24 -3.12
C ILE A 33 -7.94 -5.83 -3.62
N ALA A 34 -9.05 -5.60 -4.31
CA ALA A 34 -9.54 -4.28 -4.65
C ALA A 34 -10.45 -3.75 -3.52
N LEU A 35 -10.15 -2.57 -3.01
CA LEU A 35 -10.98 -1.86 -2.03
C LEU A 35 -11.75 -0.76 -2.74
N LEU A 36 -13.07 -0.91 -2.83
CA LEU A 36 -13.97 -0.02 -3.53
C LEU A 36 -14.87 0.78 -2.56
N GLY A 37 -15.41 1.88 -3.06
CA GLY A 37 -16.36 2.73 -2.35
C GLY A 37 -16.23 4.19 -2.74
N ARG A 38 -17.28 4.96 -2.50
CA ARG A 38 -17.29 6.42 -2.76
C ARG A 38 -16.21 7.14 -1.95
N SER A 39 -15.93 8.39 -2.35
CA SER A 39 -15.16 9.30 -1.49
C SER A 39 -15.88 9.44 -0.15
N GLY A 40 -15.14 9.36 0.95
CA GLY A 40 -15.69 9.38 2.30
C GLY A 40 -16.28 8.04 2.80
N ALA A 41 -16.31 6.96 2.02
CA ALA A 41 -16.83 5.66 2.45
C ALA A 41 -16.02 4.97 3.56
N GLY A 42 -14.80 5.46 3.88
CA GLY A 42 -13.94 4.90 4.92
C GLY A 42 -12.71 4.13 4.40
N LYS A 43 -12.41 4.14 3.09
CA LYS A 43 -11.29 3.39 2.49
C LYS A 43 -9.93 3.71 3.13
N SER A 44 -9.56 5.01 3.18
CA SER A 44 -8.30 5.44 3.82
C SER A 44 -8.28 5.18 5.32
N SER A 45 -9.44 5.22 6.00
CA SER A 45 -9.56 4.84 7.40
C SER A 45 -9.31 3.35 7.59
N LEU A 46 -9.84 2.50 6.70
CA LEU A 46 -9.55 1.06 6.73
C LEU A 46 -8.06 0.80 6.49
N ILE A 47 -7.45 1.41 5.48
CA ILE A 47 -6.01 1.31 5.23
C ILE A 47 -5.20 1.77 6.45
N GLY A 48 -5.62 2.86 7.12
CA GLY A 48 -5.00 3.33 8.35
C GLY A 48 -5.11 2.35 9.51
N VAL A 49 -6.23 1.64 9.62
CA VAL A 49 -6.40 0.56 10.60
C VAL A 49 -5.51 -0.63 10.26
N LEU A 50 -5.49 -1.07 8.99
CA LEU A 50 -4.70 -2.21 8.54
C LEU A 50 -3.20 -2.02 8.76
N ASN A 51 -2.67 -0.79 8.63
CA ASN A 51 -1.26 -0.49 8.86
C ASN A 51 -0.95 -0.02 10.30
N GLY A 52 -1.97 0.12 11.15
CA GLY A 52 -1.84 0.54 12.54
C GLY A 52 -1.55 2.02 12.76
N SER A 53 -1.68 2.87 11.73
CA SER A 53 -1.57 4.34 11.87
C SER A 53 -2.84 4.97 12.47
N LEU A 54 -3.98 4.27 12.37
CA LEU A 54 -5.25 4.66 12.94
C LEU A 54 -5.72 3.58 13.92
N PRO A 55 -5.62 3.81 15.24
CA PRO A 55 -6.08 2.85 16.22
C PRO A 55 -7.61 2.75 16.21
N PRO A 56 -8.18 1.53 16.31
CA PRO A 56 -9.62 1.36 16.45
C PRO A 56 -10.12 1.84 17.82
N ALA A 57 -11.33 2.40 17.86
CA ALA A 57 -12.03 2.74 19.09
C ALA A 57 -12.63 1.50 19.78
N ALA A 58 -12.98 0.47 18.99
CA ALA A 58 -13.46 -0.84 19.45
C ALA A 58 -13.08 -1.93 18.44
N GLY A 59 -13.14 -3.19 18.87
CA GLY A 59 -12.73 -4.33 18.08
C GLY A 59 -11.25 -4.62 18.15
N HIS A 60 -10.81 -5.62 17.37
CA HIS A 60 -9.42 -6.10 17.41
C HIS A 60 -8.83 -6.22 16.02
N VAL A 61 -7.53 -5.93 15.91
CA VAL A 61 -6.74 -6.14 14.69
C VAL A 61 -5.56 -7.01 15.01
N ARG A 62 -5.35 -8.08 14.23
CA ARG A 62 -4.22 -9.01 14.38
C ARG A 62 -3.47 -9.15 13.06
N PHE A 63 -2.17 -9.12 13.12
CA PHE A 63 -1.29 -9.40 11.99
C PHE A 63 -0.50 -10.67 12.33
N GLN A 64 -0.68 -11.73 11.50
CA GLN A 64 -0.08 -13.06 11.72
C GLN A 64 -0.37 -13.59 13.13
N GLY A 65 -1.61 -13.42 13.61
CA GLY A 65 -2.06 -13.87 14.93
C GLY A 65 -1.66 -12.97 16.11
N VAL A 66 -0.78 -11.97 15.90
CA VAL A 66 -0.34 -11.04 16.95
C VAL A 66 -1.14 -9.74 16.91
N ALA A 67 -1.60 -9.24 18.06
CA ALA A 67 -2.32 -7.98 18.13
C ALA A 67 -1.49 -6.84 17.51
N LEU A 68 -2.08 -6.09 16.55
CA LEU A 68 -1.38 -5.06 15.79
C LEU A 68 -0.78 -3.97 16.70
N ALA A 69 -1.48 -3.64 17.79
CA ALA A 69 -1.03 -2.66 18.78
C ALA A 69 0.29 -3.07 19.49
N SER A 70 0.53 -4.37 19.66
CA SER A 70 1.70 -4.92 20.37
C SER A 70 2.88 -5.26 19.45
N LEU A 71 2.75 -5.05 18.14
CA LEU A 71 3.83 -5.33 17.20
C LEU A 71 5.07 -4.47 17.48
N SER A 72 6.23 -5.11 17.49
CA SER A 72 7.52 -4.42 17.48
C SER A 72 7.71 -3.59 16.20
N ARG A 73 8.65 -2.62 16.21
CA ARG A 73 8.99 -1.82 15.03
C ARG A 73 9.31 -2.68 13.79
N ARG A 74 10.04 -3.79 13.96
CA ARG A 74 10.40 -4.69 12.85
C ARG A 74 9.17 -5.43 12.30
N GLN A 75 8.26 -5.85 13.17
CA GLN A 75 7.02 -6.51 12.75
C GLN A 75 6.10 -5.52 12.03
N ARG A 76 5.97 -4.27 12.52
CA ARG A 76 5.21 -3.21 11.82
C ARG A 76 5.78 -2.89 10.46
N ALA A 77 7.11 -2.97 10.29
CA ALA A 77 7.75 -2.78 8.99
C ALA A 77 7.40 -3.86 7.96
N ARG A 78 6.74 -4.97 8.37
CA ARG A 78 6.21 -5.99 7.45
C ARG A 78 4.87 -5.59 6.81
N ILE A 79 4.28 -4.47 7.22
CA ILE A 79 3.13 -3.85 6.57
C ILE A 79 3.60 -2.56 5.89
N GLY A 80 3.59 -2.54 4.57
CA GLY A 80 4.00 -1.38 3.78
C GLY A 80 2.80 -0.64 3.22
N THR A 81 2.88 0.70 3.14
CA THR A 81 1.79 1.51 2.60
C THR A 81 2.30 2.51 1.58
N LEU A 82 1.71 2.49 0.39
CA LEU A 82 1.81 3.54 -0.61
C LEU A 82 0.63 4.48 -0.42
N TRP A 83 0.92 5.72 -0.02
CA TRP A 83 -0.08 6.74 0.23
C TRP A 83 -0.38 7.56 -1.02
N GLN A 84 -1.57 8.10 -1.13
CA GLN A 84 -1.99 8.97 -2.22
C GLN A 84 -1.07 10.21 -2.36
N ASP A 85 -0.64 10.80 -1.25
CA ASP A 85 0.28 11.95 -1.19
C ASP A 85 1.77 11.57 -1.32
N LEU A 86 2.07 10.30 -1.63
CA LEU A 86 3.38 9.66 -1.78
C LEU A 86 4.30 9.78 -0.56
N ARG A 87 4.17 10.78 0.28
CA ARG A 87 4.98 11.07 1.48
C ARG A 87 6.49 11.01 1.22
N LEU A 88 6.93 11.48 0.08
CA LEU A 88 8.35 11.63 -0.23
C LEU A 88 8.87 12.92 0.42
N ILE A 89 10.14 12.89 0.82
CA ILE A 89 10.83 14.06 1.36
C ILE A 89 11.52 14.74 0.19
N GLU A 90 11.06 15.91 -0.19
CA GLU A 90 11.44 16.60 -1.44
C GLU A 90 12.91 17.01 -1.50
N GLU A 91 13.47 17.35 -0.34
CA GLU A 91 14.87 17.76 -0.18
C GLU A 91 15.85 16.58 -0.22
N LEU A 92 15.37 15.38 0.08
CA LEU A 92 16.21 14.19 0.03
C LEU A 92 16.34 13.66 -1.39
N SER A 93 17.47 13.01 -1.63
CA SER A 93 17.76 12.37 -2.92
C SER A 93 16.85 11.17 -3.20
N ILE A 94 16.81 10.74 -4.47
CA ILE A 94 16.09 9.51 -4.88
C ILE A 94 16.56 8.32 -4.03
N GLY A 95 17.88 8.11 -3.92
CA GLY A 95 18.45 7.00 -3.15
C GLY A 95 18.07 7.04 -1.68
N GLN A 96 18.10 8.22 -1.06
CA GLN A 96 17.73 8.41 0.34
C GLN A 96 16.23 8.13 0.58
N ASN A 97 15.35 8.62 -0.31
CA ASN A 97 13.92 8.35 -0.23
C ASN A 97 13.61 6.84 -0.37
N VAL A 98 14.23 6.14 -1.33
CA VAL A 98 14.07 4.70 -1.48
C VAL A 98 14.55 3.97 -0.23
N ASN A 99 15.74 4.29 0.26
CA ASN A 99 16.30 3.68 1.46
C ASN A 99 15.48 3.94 2.73
N ALA A 100 14.69 5.02 2.79
CA ALA A 100 13.77 5.26 3.90
C ALA A 100 12.79 4.08 4.10
N GLY A 101 12.45 3.33 3.06
CA GLY A 101 11.68 2.09 3.17
C GLY A 101 12.33 1.03 4.08
N ALA A 102 13.67 0.98 4.15
CA ALA A 102 14.38 0.03 4.98
C ALA A 102 14.51 0.45 6.46
N LEU A 103 14.16 1.68 6.82
CA LEU A 103 14.35 2.22 8.18
C LEU A 103 13.74 1.36 9.28
N GLY A 104 12.58 0.74 9.03
CA GLY A 104 11.91 -0.12 10.00
C GLY A 104 12.73 -1.37 10.40
N ARG A 105 13.66 -1.82 9.54
CA ARG A 105 14.47 -3.03 9.70
C ARG A 105 15.95 -2.74 10.01
N ARG A 106 16.42 -1.53 9.77
CA ARG A 106 17.81 -1.11 9.94
C ARG A 106 18.04 -0.50 11.34
N ARG A 107 19.29 -0.49 11.78
CA ARG A 107 19.72 0.14 13.04
C ARG A 107 19.95 1.64 12.84
N LEU A 108 19.91 2.40 13.95
CA LEU A 108 20.09 3.86 13.91
C LEU A 108 21.38 4.35 13.22
N PRO A 109 22.57 3.72 13.41
CA PRO A 109 23.77 4.16 12.67
C PRO A 109 23.62 4.11 11.16
N TRP A 110 22.95 3.08 10.63
CA TRP A 110 22.65 2.99 9.19
C TRP A 110 21.70 4.10 8.75
N ALA A 111 20.67 4.40 9.57
CA ALA A 111 19.73 5.46 9.25
C ALA A 111 20.40 6.83 9.18
N LEU A 112 21.34 7.12 10.11
CA LEU A 112 22.14 8.34 10.09
C LEU A 112 23.10 8.37 8.90
N ALA A 113 23.74 7.24 8.58
CA ALA A 113 24.60 7.14 7.40
C ALA A 113 23.82 7.41 6.10
N ASN A 114 22.55 6.98 6.00
CA ASN A 114 21.71 7.25 4.83
C ASN A 114 21.41 8.76 4.62
N LEU A 115 21.48 9.58 5.67
CA LEU A 115 21.30 11.03 5.53
C LEU A 115 22.57 11.73 5.00
N LEU A 116 23.75 11.19 5.30
CA LEU A 116 25.03 11.83 5.03
C LEU A 116 25.76 11.21 3.82
N PHE A 117 25.50 9.95 3.54
CA PHE A 117 26.24 9.18 2.54
C PHE A 117 25.29 8.35 1.67
N ARG A 118 25.75 7.99 0.49
CA ARG A 118 25.07 7.03 -0.37
C ARG A 118 25.30 5.62 0.15
N VAL A 119 24.32 5.09 0.89
CA VAL A 119 24.35 3.71 1.39
C VAL A 119 23.44 2.81 0.54
N ASP A 120 23.78 1.53 0.45
CA ASP A 120 22.98 0.48 -0.23
C ASP A 120 22.51 0.91 -1.66
N ALA A 121 23.36 1.60 -2.44
CA ALA A 121 22.99 2.15 -3.75
C ALA A 121 22.44 1.09 -4.71
N GLU A 122 23.04 -0.12 -4.75
CA GLU A 122 22.59 -1.18 -5.64
C GLU A 122 21.22 -1.73 -5.24
N ALA A 123 20.94 -1.85 -3.95
CA ALA A 123 19.61 -2.23 -3.48
C ALA A 123 18.55 -1.18 -3.83
N SER A 124 18.91 0.12 -3.79
CA SER A 124 18.01 1.19 -4.25
C SER A 124 17.76 1.11 -5.74
N ARG A 125 18.81 0.88 -6.56
CA ARG A 125 18.69 0.72 -8.03
C ARG A 125 17.79 -0.47 -8.37
N SER A 126 17.98 -1.61 -7.70
CA SER A 126 17.14 -2.79 -7.91
C SER A 126 15.66 -2.49 -7.68
N CYS A 127 15.32 -1.83 -6.57
CA CYS A 127 13.93 -1.42 -6.30
C CYS A 127 13.41 -0.39 -7.31
N LEU A 128 14.25 0.54 -7.78
CA LEU A 128 13.86 1.54 -8.77
C LEU A 128 13.63 0.91 -10.15
N ARG A 129 14.47 -0.05 -10.59
CA ARG A 129 14.22 -0.84 -11.80
C ARG A 129 12.91 -1.62 -11.70
N GLN A 130 12.67 -2.28 -10.56
CA GLN A 130 11.43 -2.98 -10.29
C GLN A 130 10.21 -2.04 -10.35
N ALA A 131 10.36 -0.80 -9.88
CA ALA A 131 9.34 0.24 -9.96
C ALA A 131 9.24 0.90 -11.34
N GLY A 132 10.13 0.58 -12.30
CA GLY A 132 10.12 1.08 -13.66
C GLY A 132 10.67 2.49 -13.84
N LEU A 133 11.58 2.92 -12.96
CA LEU A 133 12.24 4.21 -13.17
C LEU A 133 13.22 4.10 -14.35
N GLU A 134 13.33 5.19 -15.11
CA GLU A 134 14.19 5.30 -16.29
C GLU A 134 15.66 5.06 -15.95
N GLU A 135 16.38 4.33 -16.82
CA GLU A 135 17.81 4.01 -16.63
C GLU A 135 18.70 5.26 -16.44
N SER A 136 18.35 6.38 -17.06
CA SER A 136 19.07 7.66 -16.90
C SER A 136 19.12 8.15 -15.45
N LEU A 137 18.07 7.84 -14.66
CA LEU A 137 17.98 8.20 -13.24
C LEU A 137 18.57 7.12 -12.32
N LEU A 138 18.96 5.97 -12.85
CA LEU A 138 19.59 4.88 -12.09
C LEU A 138 21.11 5.05 -12.00
N ALA A 139 21.73 5.90 -12.82
CA ALA A 139 23.14 6.26 -12.71
C ALA A 139 23.43 6.93 -11.36
N ASP A 140 24.70 6.93 -10.95
CA ASP A 140 25.11 7.49 -9.65
C ASP A 140 24.67 8.94 -9.46
N THR A 141 24.85 9.78 -10.47
CA THR A 141 24.41 11.18 -10.45
C THR A 141 22.90 11.33 -10.38
N GLY A 142 22.15 10.36 -10.95
CA GLY A 142 20.69 10.34 -10.90
C GLY A 142 20.17 10.02 -9.49
N LEU A 143 20.78 9.05 -8.80
CA LEU A 143 20.38 8.69 -7.44
C LEU A 143 20.55 9.83 -6.43
N ASP A 144 21.47 10.77 -6.67
CA ASP A 144 21.70 11.93 -5.81
C ASP A 144 20.74 13.08 -6.10
N ARG A 145 19.94 13.00 -7.18
CA ARG A 145 19.01 14.05 -7.56
C ARG A 145 17.89 14.16 -6.50
N PRO A 146 17.58 15.39 -6.01
CA PRO A 146 16.46 15.63 -5.12
C PRO A 146 15.12 15.23 -5.73
N VAL A 147 14.26 14.60 -4.94
CA VAL A 147 12.94 14.12 -5.42
C VAL A 147 12.03 15.27 -5.84
N GLY A 148 12.17 16.46 -5.26
CA GLY A 148 11.43 17.64 -5.64
C GLY A 148 11.62 18.08 -7.11
N GLN A 149 12.68 17.62 -7.78
CA GLN A 149 12.98 17.93 -9.19
C GLN A 149 12.37 16.90 -10.18
N LEU A 150 11.67 15.89 -9.69
CA LEU A 150 11.10 14.81 -10.49
C LEU A 150 9.70 15.14 -11.00
N SER A 151 9.32 14.58 -12.16
CA SER A 151 7.95 14.58 -12.62
C SER A 151 7.02 13.76 -11.70
N GLY A 152 5.71 13.97 -11.77
CA GLY A 152 4.74 13.23 -10.98
C GLY A 152 4.88 11.71 -11.14
N GLY A 153 5.01 11.23 -12.37
CA GLY A 153 5.21 9.79 -12.65
C GLY A 153 6.54 9.25 -12.11
N GLN A 154 7.63 10.02 -12.18
CA GLN A 154 8.91 9.63 -11.59
C GLN A 154 8.82 9.58 -10.06
N ARG A 155 8.16 10.55 -9.42
CA ARG A 155 7.89 10.56 -7.97
C ARG A 155 7.08 9.34 -7.55
N GLN A 156 6.07 8.96 -8.34
CA GLN A 156 5.27 7.75 -8.09
C GLN A 156 6.13 6.49 -8.10
N ARG A 157 7.01 6.34 -9.08
CA ARG A 157 7.94 5.20 -9.16
C ARG A 157 8.96 5.18 -8.01
N VAL A 158 9.44 6.34 -7.57
CA VAL A 158 10.29 6.43 -6.36
C VAL A 158 9.54 6.01 -5.10
N ALA A 159 8.27 6.42 -4.94
CA ALA A 159 7.44 5.99 -3.80
C ALA A 159 7.17 4.48 -3.84
N LEU A 160 6.91 3.91 -5.02
CA LEU A 160 6.78 2.48 -5.23
C LEU A 160 8.08 1.72 -4.91
N ALA A 161 9.23 2.23 -5.38
CA ALA A 161 10.53 1.66 -5.05
C ALA A 161 10.83 1.69 -3.54
N ARG A 162 10.42 2.75 -2.84
CA ARG A 162 10.50 2.83 -1.37
C ARG A 162 9.64 1.75 -0.71
N LEU A 163 8.44 1.49 -1.22
CA LEU A 163 7.58 0.41 -0.75
C LEU A 163 8.26 -0.95 -0.96
N PHE A 164 8.82 -1.22 -2.14
CA PHE A 164 9.56 -2.46 -2.42
C PHE A 164 10.81 -2.60 -1.54
N ARG A 165 11.52 -1.50 -1.29
CA ARG A 165 12.69 -1.47 -0.40
C ARG A 165 12.36 -1.82 1.05
N GLN A 166 11.11 -1.59 1.47
CA GLN A 166 10.59 -2.01 2.76
C GLN A 166 10.48 -3.54 2.86
N GLN A 167 10.26 -4.27 1.75
CA GLN A 167 10.01 -5.71 1.67
C GLN A 167 8.87 -6.12 2.64
N PRO A 168 7.68 -5.60 2.49
CA PRO A 168 6.55 -5.91 3.36
C PRO A 168 5.98 -7.28 3.03
N ASP A 169 5.32 -7.93 4.01
CA ASP A 169 4.48 -9.11 3.75
C ASP A 169 3.10 -8.69 3.24
N LEU A 170 2.59 -7.56 3.72
CA LEU A 170 1.33 -6.97 3.28
C LEU A 170 1.59 -5.60 2.67
N MET A 171 1.21 -5.44 1.41
CA MET A 171 1.20 -4.13 0.74
C MET A 171 -0.19 -3.52 0.80
N LEU A 172 -0.26 -2.26 1.15
CA LEU A 172 -1.45 -1.42 1.13
C LEU A 172 -1.19 -0.25 0.19
N ALA A 173 -2.13 0.06 -0.70
CA ALA A 173 -2.01 1.20 -1.59
C ALA A 173 -3.30 2.04 -1.55
N ASP A 174 -3.18 3.27 -1.07
CA ASP A 174 -4.32 4.20 -0.97
C ASP A 174 -4.36 5.08 -2.22
N GLU A 175 -5.30 4.79 -3.10
CA GLU A 175 -5.54 5.50 -4.37
C GLU A 175 -4.26 5.70 -5.21
N PRO A 176 -3.46 4.64 -5.43
CA PRO A 176 -2.13 4.77 -6.04
C PRO A 176 -2.17 5.24 -7.50
N LEU A 177 -3.34 5.24 -8.12
CA LEU A 177 -3.56 5.58 -9.53
C LEU A 177 -4.18 6.97 -9.71
N ALA A 178 -4.45 7.69 -8.60
CA ALA A 178 -5.02 9.02 -8.67
C ALA A 178 -4.07 10.00 -9.37
N SER A 179 -4.62 10.82 -10.25
CA SER A 179 -3.88 11.85 -11.00
C SER A 179 -2.78 11.34 -11.95
N LEU A 180 -2.76 10.03 -12.24
CA LEU A 180 -1.88 9.45 -13.25
C LEU A 180 -2.61 9.34 -14.61
N ASP A 181 -1.85 9.52 -15.68
CA ASP A 181 -2.37 9.16 -17.01
C ASP A 181 -2.63 7.64 -17.09
N PRO A 182 -3.53 7.18 -17.99
CA PRO A 182 -3.93 5.78 -18.06
C PRO A 182 -2.79 4.80 -18.29
N ALA A 183 -1.75 5.18 -19.04
CA ALA A 183 -0.64 4.29 -19.35
C ALA A 183 0.25 4.07 -18.11
N ILE A 184 0.59 5.16 -17.41
CA ILE A 184 1.37 5.08 -16.14
C ILE A 184 0.55 4.35 -15.07
N ALA A 185 -0.76 4.62 -14.97
CA ALA A 185 -1.64 3.95 -14.01
C ALA A 185 -1.65 2.44 -14.22
N ALA A 186 -1.76 1.98 -15.48
CA ALA A 186 -1.72 0.55 -15.82
C ALA A 186 -0.39 -0.08 -15.44
N GLU A 187 0.73 0.58 -15.72
CA GLU A 187 2.07 0.11 -15.36
C GLU A 187 2.26 0.01 -13.85
N VAL A 188 1.86 1.02 -13.09
CA VAL A 188 1.96 1.02 -11.62
C VAL A 188 1.13 -0.11 -11.02
N LEU A 189 -0.10 -0.29 -11.51
CA LEU A 189 -0.97 -1.37 -11.05
C LEU A 189 -0.37 -2.74 -11.36
N GLU A 190 0.13 -2.95 -12.57
CA GLU A 190 0.79 -4.19 -12.93
C GLU A 190 1.94 -4.51 -11.99
N ARG A 191 2.82 -3.55 -11.71
CA ARG A 191 3.97 -3.73 -10.81
C ARG A 191 3.57 -4.05 -9.37
N LEU A 192 2.42 -3.56 -8.91
CA LEU A 192 1.87 -3.89 -7.59
C LEU A 192 1.29 -5.31 -7.54
N LEU A 193 0.74 -5.82 -8.65
CA LEU A 193 -0.06 -7.05 -8.67
C LEU A 193 0.67 -8.29 -9.21
N ILE A 194 1.92 -8.17 -9.73
CA ILE A 194 2.63 -9.33 -10.30
C ILE A 194 3.02 -10.31 -9.19
N PHE A 195 2.46 -11.52 -9.26
CA PHE A 195 2.92 -12.68 -8.52
C PHE A 195 3.97 -13.47 -9.32
N GLU A 196 4.95 -14.01 -8.64
CA GLU A 196 5.87 -15.00 -9.18
C GLU A 196 5.29 -16.42 -9.05
N ALA A 197 5.96 -17.41 -9.63
CA ALA A 197 5.45 -18.78 -9.71
C ALA A 197 5.23 -19.45 -8.34
N ASP A 198 5.84 -18.94 -7.28
CA ASP A 198 5.71 -19.41 -5.89
C ASP A 198 4.48 -18.81 -5.16
N GLY A 199 3.67 -18.00 -5.83
CA GLY A 199 2.51 -17.33 -5.25
C GLY A 199 2.86 -16.12 -4.35
N ILE A 200 4.11 -15.63 -4.43
CA ILE A 200 4.57 -14.42 -3.76
C ILE A 200 4.61 -13.28 -4.78
N LEU A 201 4.18 -12.08 -4.41
CA LEU A 201 4.32 -10.90 -5.27
C LEU A 201 5.80 -10.67 -5.60
N ARG A 202 6.10 -10.22 -6.82
CA ARG A 202 7.47 -9.88 -7.27
C ARG A 202 8.20 -8.96 -6.28
N SER A 203 7.46 -8.16 -5.52
CA SER A 203 7.96 -7.35 -4.40
C SER A 203 8.39 -8.15 -3.17
N GLY A 204 8.09 -9.46 -3.10
CA GLY A 204 8.24 -10.32 -1.92
C GLY A 204 7.05 -10.27 -0.96
N ALA A 205 5.99 -9.51 -1.26
CA ALA A 205 4.80 -9.44 -0.41
C ALA A 205 3.89 -10.67 -0.61
N GLN A 206 3.18 -11.03 0.46
CA GLN A 206 2.26 -12.18 0.47
C GLN A 206 0.84 -11.78 0.08
N ALA A 207 0.46 -10.52 0.24
CA ALA A 207 -0.84 -10.01 -0.21
C ALA A 207 -0.76 -8.51 -0.51
N VAL A 208 -1.73 -8.02 -1.30
CA VAL A 208 -1.89 -6.59 -1.61
C VAL A 208 -3.34 -6.16 -1.53
N VAL A 209 -3.57 -4.98 -0.92
CA VAL A 209 -4.86 -4.29 -0.90
C VAL A 209 -4.70 -2.94 -1.59
N VAL A 210 -5.47 -2.68 -2.63
CA VAL A 210 -5.41 -1.44 -3.41
C VAL A 210 -6.78 -0.76 -3.37
N SER A 211 -6.84 0.46 -2.83
CA SER A 211 -8.05 1.26 -2.95
C SER A 211 -8.15 1.89 -4.35
N LEU A 212 -9.31 1.79 -4.95
CA LEU A 212 -9.57 2.21 -6.32
C LEU A 212 -10.79 3.13 -6.41
N HIS A 213 -10.73 4.09 -7.33
CA HIS A 213 -11.88 4.86 -7.80
C HIS A 213 -12.47 4.33 -9.11
N ARG A 214 -11.75 3.41 -9.77
CA ARG A 214 -12.07 2.85 -11.09
C ARG A 214 -12.54 1.41 -10.96
N PRO A 215 -13.87 1.17 -10.91
CA PRO A 215 -14.42 -0.19 -10.80
C PRO A 215 -14.06 -1.09 -12.00
N GLU A 216 -13.79 -0.51 -13.16
CA GLU A 216 -13.40 -1.24 -14.37
C GLU A 216 -12.08 -2.01 -14.25
N LEU A 217 -11.30 -1.74 -13.20
CA LEU A 217 -10.02 -2.42 -12.96
C LEU A 217 -10.15 -3.67 -12.06
N ILE A 218 -11.35 -4.02 -11.59
CA ILE A 218 -11.55 -5.15 -10.66
C ILE A 218 -11.13 -6.49 -11.22
N ASP A 219 -11.17 -6.69 -12.53
CA ASP A 219 -10.78 -7.92 -13.22
C ASP A 219 -9.29 -8.28 -13.01
N ARG A 220 -8.49 -7.32 -12.52
CA ARG A 220 -7.09 -7.52 -12.18
C ARG A 220 -6.88 -8.12 -10.78
N PHE A 221 -7.95 -8.25 -10.00
CA PHE A 221 -7.93 -8.66 -8.59
C PHE A 221 -8.62 -10.00 -8.39
N ASP A 222 -8.30 -10.66 -7.29
CA ASP A 222 -8.92 -11.93 -6.90
C ASP A 222 -10.21 -11.70 -6.12
N ARG A 223 -10.26 -10.62 -5.30
CA ARG A 223 -11.34 -10.34 -4.36
C ARG A 223 -11.63 -8.85 -4.29
N VAL A 224 -12.88 -8.52 -4.09
CA VAL A 224 -13.37 -7.13 -3.93
C VAL A 224 -13.94 -6.94 -2.54
N LEU A 225 -13.46 -5.89 -1.87
CA LEU A 225 -14.04 -5.35 -0.64
C LEU A 225 -14.73 -4.04 -0.98
N GLY A 226 -16.02 -3.94 -0.71
CA GLY A 226 -16.82 -2.72 -0.94
C GLY A 226 -17.21 -2.07 0.37
N LEU A 227 -16.79 -0.80 0.56
CA LEU A 227 -17.16 0.02 1.70
C LEU A 227 -18.25 1.03 1.34
N ARG A 228 -19.31 1.07 2.16
CA ARG A 228 -20.36 2.10 2.09
C ARG A 228 -20.67 2.62 3.49
N ALA A 229 -20.56 3.93 3.70
CA ALA A 229 -20.81 4.60 4.98
C ALA A 229 -20.11 3.90 6.18
N GLY A 230 -18.84 3.55 6.02
CA GLY A 230 -18.02 2.91 7.05
C GLY A 230 -18.31 1.43 7.27
N ARG A 231 -19.18 0.79 6.49
CA ARG A 231 -19.53 -0.63 6.60
C ARG A 231 -18.98 -1.42 5.43
N LEU A 232 -18.50 -2.62 5.68
CA LEU A 232 -18.15 -3.58 4.63
C LEU A 232 -19.46 -4.20 4.12
N VAL A 233 -19.83 -3.87 2.87
CA VAL A 233 -21.09 -4.32 2.24
C VAL A 233 -20.86 -5.31 1.11
N ILE A 234 -19.64 -5.39 0.58
CA ILE A 234 -19.21 -6.37 -0.42
C ILE A 234 -17.93 -7.02 0.09
N ASP A 235 -17.88 -8.33 0.06
CA ASP A 235 -16.71 -9.17 0.33
C ASP A 235 -16.85 -10.45 -0.49
N THR A 236 -16.36 -10.43 -1.74
CA THR A 236 -16.64 -11.50 -2.71
C THR A 236 -15.49 -11.62 -3.73
N PRO A 237 -15.34 -12.78 -4.40
CA PRO A 237 -14.43 -12.90 -5.54
C PRO A 237 -14.73 -11.84 -6.61
N ALA A 238 -13.70 -11.27 -7.23
CA ALA A 238 -13.85 -10.20 -8.20
C ALA A 238 -14.73 -10.62 -9.41
N SER A 239 -14.64 -11.90 -9.81
CA SER A 239 -15.44 -12.46 -10.91
C SER A 239 -16.95 -12.55 -10.65
N THR A 240 -17.38 -12.40 -9.39
CA THR A 240 -18.79 -12.49 -9.00
C THR A 240 -19.45 -11.14 -8.72
N VAL A 241 -18.67 -10.05 -8.78
CA VAL A 241 -19.19 -8.69 -8.58
C VAL A 241 -20.12 -8.31 -9.72
N SER A 242 -21.37 -8.03 -9.39
CA SER A 242 -22.39 -7.64 -10.38
C SER A 242 -22.44 -6.12 -10.62
N ALA A 243 -23.04 -5.71 -11.72
CA ALA A 243 -23.33 -4.30 -11.97
C ALA A 243 -24.28 -3.69 -10.91
N ASP A 244 -25.14 -4.51 -10.31
CA ASP A 244 -26.04 -4.10 -9.22
C ASP A 244 -25.26 -3.83 -7.93
N ASP A 245 -24.28 -4.66 -7.58
CA ASP A 245 -23.39 -4.44 -6.46
C ASP A 245 -22.64 -3.11 -6.59
N LEU A 246 -22.10 -2.83 -7.77
CA LEU A 246 -21.43 -1.58 -8.05
C LEU A 246 -22.40 -0.39 -7.98
N ARG A 247 -23.60 -0.52 -8.57
CA ARG A 247 -24.63 0.53 -8.46
C ARG A 247 -24.99 0.80 -6.99
N TYR A 248 -25.19 -0.24 -6.18
CA TYR A 248 -25.48 -0.11 -4.77
C TYR A 248 -24.33 0.58 -4.03
N LEU A 249 -23.07 0.20 -4.32
CA LEU A 249 -21.88 0.74 -3.65
C LEU A 249 -21.67 2.24 -3.94
N TYR A 250 -22.02 2.68 -5.17
CA TYR A 250 -21.84 4.06 -5.61
C TYR A 250 -23.12 4.91 -5.60
N ALA A 251 -24.26 4.34 -5.19
CA ALA A 251 -25.50 5.10 -5.02
C ALA A 251 -25.34 6.23 -3.99
N PRO A 252 -26.01 7.38 -4.18
CA PRO A 252 -25.97 8.53 -3.26
C PRO A 252 -26.45 8.19 -1.84
#